data_370e5945fdd6b7e30b4841ff12a8a167
#
_entry.id   370e5945fdd6b7e30b4841ff12a8a167
#
_cell.length_a   1.000
_cell.length_b   1.000
_cell.length_c   1.000
_cell.angle_alpha   90.00
_cell.angle_beta   90.00
_cell.angle_gamma   90.00
#
_symmetry.space_group_name_H-M   'P 1'
#
loop_
_entity.id
_entity.type
_entity.pdbx_description
1 polymer ?
#
loop_
_entity_poly.entity_id
_entity_poly.type
_entity_poly.pdbx_seq_one_letter_code
_entity_poly.pdbx_strand_id
1 'polypeptide(L)'
;DFLIGDRNIPKALLKQKDGKIVDHLFMGQSLTSCRKIYYVGDSKYYKENSTPTGDALFKQYTYAKNIIQTQLDWLLTGKPHLVYRDELTEGYDITPNFFISGKVTGEYNFTSHHLKVQGLDIEKNKQFPNRLFDRDTLFLRLYDVNFLYVIYAYVTKSASIREAFKREAKEIFRSDFIKYINTQYDLYLMHPANQTDIEHLISKYFRVLNGKIFSPYKKEDGEYGKIILGLENNSAEANVKLL
;
A
#
# COMPACT_ATOMS: atom_id res chain seq x y z
N ASP A 1 -17.62 -2.31 0.51
CA ASP A 1 -17.56 -3.05 1.78
C ASP A 1 -17.79 -4.53 1.69
N PHE A 2 -18.51 -4.97 0.69
CA PHE A 2 -19.07 -6.30 0.71
C PHE A 2 -18.07 -7.41 0.34
N LEU A 3 -17.14 -7.15 -0.55
CA LEU A 3 -16.28 -8.21 -1.08
C LEU A 3 -14.85 -8.22 -0.52
N ILE A 4 -14.26 -7.09 -0.23
CA ILE A 4 -12.82 -7.01 0.05
C ILE A 4 -12.51 -6.42 1.43
N GLY A 5 -13.32 -5.50 1.95
CA GLY A 5 -13.10 -4.89 3.25
C GLY A 5 -13.23 -5.85 4.44
N ASP A 6 -12.44 -5.63 5.48
CA ASP A 6 -12.54 -6.37 6.73
C ASP A 6 -13.65 -5.77 7.62
N ARG A 7 -14.40 -6.63 8.31
CA ARG A 7 -15.56 -6.21 9.14
C ARG A 7 -15.15 -5.53 10.46
N ASN A 8 -13.99 -5.85 10.98
CA ASN A 8 -13.54 -5.41 12.30
C ASN A 8 -12.62 -4.18 12.24
N ILE A 9 -12.73 -3.38 11.20
CA ILE A 9 -11.96 -2.15 11.08
C ILE A 9 -12.53 -1.08 12.02
N PRO A 10 -11.70 -0.38 12.79
CA PRO A 10 -12.14 0.73 13.62
C PRO A 10 -12.86 1.80 12.81
N LYS A 11 -14.02 2.24 13.28
CA LYS A 11 -14.85 3.24 12.57
C LYS A 11 -14.09 4.54 12.23
N ALA A 12 -13.13 4.94 13.07
CA ALA A 12 -12.31 6.13 12.85
C ALA A 12 -11.43 6.05 11.60
N LEU A 13 -11.10 4.83 11.13
CA LEU A 13 -10.35 4.62 9.89
C LEU A 13 -11.26 4.59 8.66
N LEU A 14 -12.49 4.10 8.82
CA LEU A 14 -13.46 4.04 7.72
C LEU A 14 -14.11 5.40 7.46
N LYS A 15 -14.56 6.10 8.52
CA LYS A 15 -15.14 7.44 8.42
C LYS A 15 -14.13 8.43 8.98
N GLN A 16 -13.49 9.15 8.09
CA GLN A 16 -12.43 10.09 8.41
C GLN A 16 -12.99 11.40 8.97
N LYS A 17 -12.16 12.18 9.68
CA LYS A 17 -12.57 13.44 10.33
C LYS A 17 -13.10 14.49 9.33
N ASP A 18 -12.62 14.44 8.09
CA ASP A 18 -13.07 15.32 7.00
C ASP A 18 -14.37 14.85 6.32
N GLY A 19 -15.04 13.83 6.89
CA GLY A 19 -16.31 13.30 6.40
C GLY A 19 -16.20 12.28 5.27
N LYS A 20 -14.99 12.01 4.75
CA LYS A 20 -14.79 11.01 3.72
C LYS A 20 -14.95 9.59 4.27
N ILE A 21 -15.49 8.71 3.43
CA ILE A 21 -15.67 7.29 3.73
C ILE A 21 -14.80 6.48 2.78
N VAL A 22 -14.02 5.56 3.35
CA VAL A 22 -13.20 4.60 2.59
C VAL A 22 -14.07 3.41 2.22
N ASP A 23 -14.15 3.07 0.93
CA ASP A 23 -15.00 1.97 0.46
C ASP A 23 -14.44 0.60 0.87
N HIS A 24 -13.13 0.40 0.70
CA HIS A 24 -12.46 -0.85 1.01
C HIS A 24 -11.23 -0.60 1.88
N LEU A 25 -11.23 -1.18 3.05
CA LEU A 25 -10.08 -1.18 3.95
C LEU A 25 -9.90 -2.58 4.52
N PHE A 26 -8.72 -3.15 4.33
CA PHE A 26 -8.38 -4.42 4.94
C PHE A 26 -6.94 -4.44 5.43
N MET A 27 -6.71 -5.24 6.45
CA MET A 27 -5.38 -5.48 6.99
C MET A 27 -4.70 -6.62 6.23
N GLY A 28 -3.51 -6.35 5.72
CA GLY A 28 -2.67 -7.31 5.01
C GLY A 28 -1.23 -7.27 5.51
N GLN A 29 -0.39 -8.15 4.98
CA GLN A 29 1.05 -8.10 5.23
C GLN A 29 1.66 -6.94 4.44
N SER A 30 2.62 -6.24 5.04
CA SER A 30 3.44 -5.23 4.37
C SER A 30 4.11 -5.79 3.11
N LEU A 31 4.42 -4.91 2.17
CA LEU A 31 5.15 -5.28 0.95
C LEU A 31 6.63 -5.54 1.21
N THR A 32 7.18 -4.95 2.27
CA THR A 32 8.62 -4.96 2.57
C THR A 32 8.96 -5.64 3.90
N SER A 33 7.96 -6.03 4.70
CA SER A 33 8.17 -6.63 6.02
C SER A 33 7.11 -7.67 6.36
N CYS A 34 7.28 -8.37 7.48
CA CYS A 34 6.26 -9.26 8.03
C CYS A 34 5.18 -8.53 8.86
N ARG A 35 5.29 -7.21 9.05
CA ARG A 35 4.30 -6.39 9.76
C ARG A 35 2.97 -6.34 9.02
N LYS A 36 1.92 -5.94 9.74
CA LYS A 36 0.61 -5.68 9.15
C LYS A 36 0.46 -4.21 8.82
N ILE A 37 -0.17 -3.93 7.68
CA ILE A 37 -0.55 -2.59 7.23
C ILE A 37 -1.96 -2.63 6.66
N TYR A 38 -2.55 -1.45 6.44
CA TYR A 38 -3.82 -1.33 5.72
C TYR A 38 -3.60 -1.17 4.22
N TYR A 39 -4.38 -1.91 3.45
CA TYR A 39 -4.60 -1.74 2.02
C TYR A 39 -5.86 -0.91 1.84
N VAL A 40 -5.79 0.12 1.01
CA VAL A 40 -6.83 1.14 0.89
C VAL A 40 -7.40 1.12 -0.51
N GLY A 41 -8.68 0.84 -0.63
CA GLY A 41 -9.35 0.73 -1.92
C GLY A 41 -10.60 1.57 -2.06
N ASP A 42 -10.97 1.82 -3.30
CA ASP A 42 -12.20 2.54 -3.66
C ASP A 42 -12.81 1.88 -4.90
N SER A 43 -14.12 1.73 -4.91
CA SER A 43 -14.86 1.21 -6.07
C SER A 43 -15.14 2.32 -7.07
N LYS A 44 -14.88 2.05 -8.34
CA LYS A 44 -15.09 3.02 -9.41
C LYS A 44 -15.98 2.43 -10.51
N TYR A 45 -16.90 3.24 -10.94
CA TYR A 45 -17.81 2.93 -12.06
C TYR A 45 -17.43 3.83 -13.23
N TYR A 46 -16.33 3.47 -13.89
CA TYR A 46 -15.91 4.20 -15.08
C TYR A 46 -16.62 3.68 -16.33
N LYS A 47 -16.89 4.59 -17.27
CA LYS A 47 -17.24 4.20 -18.62
C LYS A 47 -16.07 3.43 -19.23
N GLU A 48 -16.37 2.56 -20.18
CA GLU A 48 -15.37 1.82 -20.92
C GLU A 48 -14.30 2.78 -21.49
N ASN A 49 -13.02 2.43 -21.31
CA ASN A 49 -11.86 3.23 -21.72
C ASN A 49 -11.66 4.57 -20.99
N SER A 50 -12.32 4.81 -19.86
CA SER A 50 -12.01 5.99 -19.04
C SER A 50 -10.95 5.69 -17.97
N THR A 51 -10.05 6.63 -17.76
CA THR A 51 -9.03 6.60 -16.70
C THR A 51 -9.52 7.33 -15.45
N PRO A 52 -8.98 7.02 -14.28
CA PRO A 52 -9.27 7.79 -13.07
C PRO A 52 -8.98 9.28 -13.26
N THR A 53 -9.90 10.12 -12.81
CA THR A 53 -9.69 11.57 -12.82
C THR A 53 -8.68 12.01 -11.76
N GLY A 54 -8.08 13.18 -11.94
CA GLY A 54 -7.21 13.77 -10.93
C GLY A 54 -7.86 13.85 -9.55
N ASP A 55 -9.15 14.21 -9.48
CA ASP A 55 -9.90 14.29 -8.22
C ASP A 55 -10.02 12.92 -7.52
N ALA A 56 -10.21 11.83 -8.29
CA ALA A 56 -10.24 10.49 -7.72
C ALA A 56 -8.88 10.07 -7.15
N LEU A 57 -7.79 10.43 -7.84
CA LEU A 57 -6.42 10.19 -7.37
C LEU A 57 -6.12 10.99 -6.09
N PHE A 58 -6.47 12.29 -6.05
CA PHE A 58 -6.30 13.12 -4.85
C PHE A 58 -7.13 12.60 -3.67
N LYS A 59 -8.35 12.15 -3.92
CA LYS A 59 -9.20 11.54 -2.89
C LYS A 59 -8.54 10.29 -2.30
N GLN A 60 -8.04 9.39 -3.15
CA GLN A 60 -7.37 8.16 -2.71
C GLN A 60 -6.08 8.46 -1.94
N TYR A 61 -5.29 9.42 -2.40
CA TYR A 61 -4.12 9.90 -1.69
C TYR A 61 -4.47 10.44 -0.29
N THR A 62 -5.54 11.22 -0.18
CA THR A 62 -6.01 11.73 1.11
C THR A 62 -6.42 10.61 2.04
N TYR A 63 -7.07 9.55 1.55
CA TYR A 63 -7.42 8.38 2.36
C TYR A 63 -6.19 7.72 2.98
N ALA A 64 -5.17 7.45 2.18
CA ALA A 64 -3.93 6.84 2.65
C ALA A 64 -3.25 7.71 3.72
N LYS A 65 -3.10 9.01 3.47
CA LYS A 65 -2.49 9.96 4.42
C LYS A 65 -3.25 10.04 5.74
N ASN A 66 -4.58 10.05 5.69
CA ASN A 66 -5.41 10.11 6.89
C ASN A 66 -5.31 8.83 7.72
N ILE A 67 -5.18 7.66 7.07
CA ILE A 67 -4.96 6.40 7.76
C ILE A 67 -3.61 6.40 8.46
N ILE A 68 -2.54 6.78 7.78
CA ILE A 68 -1.20 6.92 8.37
C ILE A 68 -1.25 7.89 9.56
N GLN A 69 -1.85 9.07 9.39
CA GLN A 69 -1.95 10.06 10.45
C GLN A 69 -2.73 9.53 11.66
N THR A 70 -3.81 8.82 11.44
CA THR A 70 -4.59 8.22 12.54
C THR A 70 -3.75 7.19 13.32
N GLN A 71 -2.92 6.39 12.62
CA GLN A 71 -2.04 5.44 13.30
C GLN A 71 -0.95 6.15 14.13
N LEU A 72 -0.40 7.25 13.62
CA LEU A 72 0.56 8.08 14.36
C LEU A 72 -0.09 8.74 15.59
N ASP A 73 -1.32 9.26 15.45
CA ASP A 73 -2.07 9.82 16.58
C ASP A 73 -2.37 8.74 17.64
N TRP A 74 -2.64 7.52 17.23
CA TRP A 74 -2.86 6.40 18.14
C TRP A 74 -1.57 5.97 18.84
N LEU A 75 -0.44 5.95 18.16
CA LEU A 75 0.88 5.74 18.77
C LEU A 75 1.11 6.77 19.89
N LEU A 76 0.92 8.06 19.61
CA LEU A 76 1.14 9.15 20.56
C LEU A 76 0.16 9.11 21.76
N THR A 77 -1.02 8.55 21.58
CA THR A 77 -2.06 8.45 22.64
C THR A 77 -2.13 7.07 23.29
N GLY A 78 -1.17 6.17 23.03
CA GLY A 78 -1.10 4.84 23.63
C GLY A 78 -2.22 3.89 23.21
N LYS A 79 -2.89 4.14 22.08
CA LYS A 79 -3.92 3.25 21.54
C LYS A 79 -3.29 2.14 20.68
N PRO A 80 -3.95 0.98 20.53
CA PRO A 80 -3.52 -0.05 19.60
C PRO A 80 -3.41 0.51 18.19
N HIS A 81 -2.23 0.36 17.56
CA HIS A 81 -1.92 0.95 16.27
C HIS A 81 -1.03 0.01 15.43
N LEU A 82 -0.99 0.27 14.13
CA LEU A 82 -0.01 -0.33 13.22
C LEU A 82 1.16 0.63 13.05
N VAL A 83 2.36 0.08 12.96
CA VAL A 83 3.59 0.89 12.82
C VAL A 83 3.80 1.20 11.34
N TYR A 84 3.60 2.44 10.96
CA TYR A 84 3.82 2.96 9.61
C TYR A 84 5.15 3.69 9.45
N ARG A 85 5.60 4.38 10.47
CA ARG A 85 6.88 5.11 10.48
C ARG A 85 7.86 4.36 11.37
N ASP A 86 9.06 4.16 10.92
CA ASP A 86 10.12 3.63 11.77
C ASP A 86 10.85 4.76 12.52
N GLU A 87 11.35 4.43 13.71
CA GLU A 87 11.98 5.41 14.61
C GLU A 87 13.43 5.68 14.23
N LEU A 88 14.06 4.79 13.47
CA LEU A 88 15.48 4.87 13.15
C LEU A 88 15.74 5.74 11.93
N THR A 89 15.01 5.49 10.84
CA THR A 89 15.23 6.17 9.54
C THR A 89 14.20 7.23 9.25
N GLU A 90 13.14 7.30 10.05
CA GLU A 90 11.93 8.10 9.82
C GLU A 90 11.19 7.77 8.50
N GLY A 91 11.57 6.66 7.86
CA GLY A 91 10.91 6.12 6.69
C GLY A 91 9.51 5.60 6.99
N TYR A 92 8.68 5.55 5.96
CA TYR A 92 7.30 5.07 6.04
C TYR A 92 7.14 3.76 5.28
N ASP A 93 6.38 2.83 5.88
CA ASP A 93 5.98 1.62 5.17
C ASP A 93 5.05 1.97 4.00
N ILE A 94 5.16 1.20 2.94
CA ILE A 94 4.41 1.44 1.70
C ILE A 94 2.93 1.15 1.94
N THR A 95 2.07 2.13 1.71
CA THR A 95 0.61 1.96 1.79
C THR A 95 0.05 1.60 0.42
N PRO A 96 -0.36 0.34 0.17
CA PRO A 96 -0.94 -0.04 -1.11
C PRO A 96 -2.33 0.54 -1.29
N ASN A 97 -2.55 1.20 -2.42
CA ASN A 97 -3.86 1.73 -2.80
C ASN A 97 -4.35 1.06 -4.08
N PHE A 98 -5.65 0.88 -4.21
CA PHE A 98 -6.23 0.27 -5.39
C PHE A 98 -7.60 0.83 -5.74
N PHE A 99 -7.90 0.84 -7.04
CA PHE A 99 -9.24 1.01 -7.54
C PHE A 99 -9.76 -0.30 -8.10
N ILE A 100 -11.05 -0.55 -7.91
CA ILE A 100 -11.74 -1.69 -8.49
C ILE A 100 -12.85 -1.19 -9.39
N SER A 101 -12.86 -1.69 -10.61
CA SER A 101 -13.89 -1.44 -11.61
C SER A 101 -14.65 -2.72 -11.93
N GLY A 102 -15.97 -2.71 -11.84
CA GLY A 102 -16.81 -3.82 -12.27
C GLY A 102 -16.91 -3.85 -13.79
N LYS A 103 -16.59 -5.01 -14.39
CA LYS A 103 -16.71 -5.23 -15.84
C LYS A 103 -17.67 -6.39 -16.14
N VAL A 104 -18.42 -6.25 -17.20
CA VAL A 104 -19.22 -7.34 -17.80
C VAL A 104 -18.69 -7.56 -19.19
N THR A 105 -18.13 -8.74 -19.45
CA THR A 105 -17.67 -9.14 -20.78
C THR A 105 -18.34 -10.45 -21.18
N GLY A 106 -18.36 -10.77 -22.46
CA GLY A 106 -18.94 -12.02 -22.95
C GLY A 106 -18.23 -13.29 -22.46
N GLU A 107 -17.02 -13.17 -21.94
CA GLU A 107 -16.25 -14.25 -21.33
C GLU A 107 -16.61 -14.51 -19.87
N TYR A 108 -17.32 -13.59 -19.23
CA TYR A 108 -17.63 -13.69 -17.81
C TYR A 108 -18.91 -14.50 -17.57
N ASN A 109 -18.89 -15.26 -16.48
CA ASN A 109 -20.05 -15.98 -15.98
C ASN A 109 -20.24 -15.70 -14.47
N PHE A 110 -21.32 -16.19 -13.89
CA PHE A 110 -21.65 -15.95 -12.48
C PHE A 110 -20.73 -16.69 -11.48
N THR A 111 -19.97 -17.67 -11.90
CA THR A 111 -19.17 -18.54 -11.01
C THR A 111 -17.69 -18.23 -11.03
N SER A 112 -17.20 -17.47 -12.00
CA SER A 112 -15.80 -17.09 -12.12
C SER A 112 -15.57 -15.63 -11.73
N HIS A 113 -14.69 -15.39 -10.75
CA HIS A 113 -14.45 -14.03 -10.23
C HIS A 113 -13.52 -13.19 -11.10
N HIS A 114 -12.59 -13.77 -11.82
CA HIS A 114 -11.69 -13.08 -12.75
C HIS A 114 -11.27 -11.66 -12.30
N LEU A 115 -10.48 -11.57 -11.23
CA LEU A 115 -9.83 -10.33 -10.86
C LEU A 115 -8.61 -10.13 -11.77
N LYS A 116 -8.61 -9.08 -12.57
CA LYS A 116 -7.54 -8.76 -13.51
C LYS A 116 -6.91 -7.41 -13.20
N VAL A 117 -5.59 -7.33 -13.33
CA VAL A 117 -4.85 -6.07 -13.30
C VAL A 117 -5.08 -5.35 -14.63
N GLN A 118 -5.44 -4.07 -14.59
CA GLN A 118 -5.65 -3.28 -15.83
C GLN A 118 -4.36 -2.91 -16.57
N GLY A 119 -3.18 -3.22 -16.00
CA GLY A 119 -1.90 -2.95 -16.65
C GLY A 119 -1.53 -1.47 -16.76
N LEU A 120 -2.30 -0.59 -16.12
CA LEU A 120 -1.98 0.83 -16.06
C LEU A 120 -0.86 1.07 -15.05
N ASP A 121 -0.05 2.08 -15.33
CA ASP A 121 1.04 2.47 -14.43
C ASP A 121 0.48 2.90 -13.07
N ILE A 122 1.22 2.53 -12.04
CA ILE A 122 0.96 3.02 -10.71
C ILE A 122 1.27 4.51 -10.67
N GLU A 123 0.29 5.31 -10.26
CA GLU A 123 0.54 6.73 -9.98
C GLU A 123 1.44 6.86 -8.76
N LYS A 124 2.48 7.66 -8.91
CA LYS A 124 3.42 8.02 -7.85
C LYS A 124 3.26 9.48 -7.47
N ASN A 125 3.74 9.84 -6.30
CA ASN A 125 3.90 11.25 -5.98
C ASN A 125 5.01 11.85 -6.86
N LYS A 126 4.60 12.72 -7.79
CA LYS A 126 5.52 13.35 -8.75
C LYS A 126 6.41 14.44 -8.15
N GLN A 127 6.09 14.92 -6.94
CA GLN A 127 6.87 15.98 -6.27
C GLN A 127 8.20 15.47 -5.70
N PHE A 128 8.23 14.17 -5.33
CA PHE A 128 9.40 13.56 -4.70
C PHE A 128 9.78 12.26 -5.42
N PRO A 129 10.44 12.36 -6.59
CA PRO A 129 10.89 11.17 -7.32
C PRO A 129 11.89 10.37 -6.47
N ASN A 130 11.98 9.07 -6.74
CA ASN A 130 12.92 8.17 -6.08
C ASN A 130 12.79 8.10 -4.54
N ARG A 131 11.57 8.18 -4.01
CA ARG A 131 11.28 8.08 -2.57
C ARG A 131 10.26 6.99 -2.29
N LEU A 132 10.72 5.75 -2.25
CA LEU A 132 9.85 4.58 -2.03
C LEU A 132 9.19 4.59 -0.65
N PHE A 133 9.93 5.05 0.37
CA PHE A 133 9.55 5.03 1.78
C PHE A 133 9.17 6.41 2.32
N ASP A 134 8.60 7.25 1.45
CA ASP A 134 8.10 8.55 1.86
C ASP A 134 6.61 8.47 2.19
N ARG A 135 6.17 9.22 3.20
CA ARG A 135 4.76 9.37 3.57
C ARG A 135 3.89 9.79 2.40
N ASP A 136 4.46 10.59 1.50
CA ASP A 136 3.76 11.20 0.39
C ASP A 136 3.83 10.37 -0.90
N THR A 137 4.40 9.18 -0.84
CA THR A 137 4.43 8.26 -1.98
C THR A 137 3.12 7.49 -2.08
N LEU A 138 2.40 7.68 -3.18
CA LEU A 138 1.17 6.96 -3.50
C LEU A 138 1.47 5.85 -4.51
N PHE A 139 1.18 4.62 -4.11
CA PHE A 139 1.14 3.48 -5.02
C PHE A 139 -0.31 3.09 -5.26
N LEU A 140 -0.79 3.26 -6.48
CA LEU A 140 -2.16 3.01 -6.85
C LEU A 140 -2.23 2.04 -8.02
N ARG A 141 -2.96 0.94 -7.85
CA ARG A 141 -3.24 -0.05 -8.91
C ARG A 141 -4.71 -0.07 -9.27
N LEU A 142 -4.98 -0.39 -10.53
CA LEU A 142 -6.33 -0.53 -11.05
C LEU A 142 -6.61 -1.99 -11.35
N TYR A 143 -7.76 -2.47 -10.89
CA TYR A 143 -8.21 -3.84 -11.09
C TYR A 143 -9.61 -3.86 -11.69
N ASP A 144 -9.81 -4.79 -12.62
CA ASP A 144 -11.15 -5.16 -13.08
C ASP A 144 -11.63 -6.39 -12.32
N VAL A 145 -12.88 -6.39 -11.94
CA VAL A 145 -13.56 -7.56 -11.35
C VAL A 145 -14.77 -7.93 -12.18
N ASN A 146 -15.01 -9.23 -12.32
CA ASN A 146 -16.23 -9.73 -12.96
C ASN A 146 -17.47 -9.29 -12.18
N PHE A 147 -18.24 -8.35 -12.73
CA PHE A 147 -19.42 -7.81 -12.06
C PHE A 147 -20.54 -8.84 -11.89
N LEU A 148 -20.67 -9.80 -12.79
CA LEU A 148 -21.63 -10.90 -12.65
C LEU A 148 -21.33 -11.76 -11.41
N TYR A 149 -20.05 -12.00 -11.14
CA TYR A 149 -19.63 -12.69 -9.92
C TYR A 149 -19.95 -11.86 -8.66
N VAL A 150 -19.77 -10.55 -8.71
CA VAL A 150 -20.15 -9.65 -7.59
C VAL A 150 -21.63 -9.80 -7.28
N ILE A 151 -22.49 -9.76 -8.31
CA ILE A 151 -23.94 -9.97 -8.18
C ILE A 151 -24.24 -11.33 -7.58
N TYR A 152 -23.63 -12.38 -8.11
CA TYR A 152 -23.80 -13.75 -7.60
C TYR A 152 -23.40 -13.89 -6.12
N ALA A 153 -22.24 -13.40 -5.74
CA ALA A 153 -21.77 -13.42 -4.35
C ALA A 153 -22.67 -12.62 -3.40
N TYR A 154 -23.31 -11.56 -3.92
CA TYR A 154 -24.29 -10.79 -3.17
C TYR A 154 -25.61 -11.54 -2.97
N VAL A 155 -26.16 -12.12 -4.03
CA VAL A 155 -27.46 -12.80 -4.01
C VAL A 155 -27.41 -14.08 -3.20
N THR A 156 -26.35 -14.88 -3.36
CA THR A 156 -26.21 -16.15 -2.64
C THR A 156 -25.97 -15.98 -1.14
N LYS A 157 -25.52 -14.79 -0.70
CA LYS A 157 -25.19 -14.50 0.71
C LYS A 157 -24.21 -15.50 1.35
N SER A 158 -23.51 -16.28 0.56
CA SER A 158 -22.57 -17.30 1.01
C SER A 158 -21.34 -16.68 1.65
N ALA A 159 -21.11 -16.94 2.92
CA ALA A 159 -19.92 -16.48 3.63
C ALA A 159 -18.65 -17.12 3.07
N SER A 160 -18.70 -18.41 2.69
CA SER A 160 -17.54 -19.12 2.15
C SER A 160 -17.08 -18.56 0.81
N ILE A 161 -18.01 -18.24 -0.09
CA ILE A 161 -17.70 -17.63 -1.38
C ILE A 161 -17.01 -16.26 -1.18
N ARG A 162 -17.55 -15.44 -0.27
CA ARG A 162 -16.96 -14.12 0.01
C ARG A 162 -15.57 -14.20 0.63
N GLU A 163 -15.37 -15.08 1.58
CA GLU A 163 -14.06 -15.24 2.23
C GLU A 163 -13.02 -15.85 1.27
N ALA A 164 -13.41 -16.76 0.38
CA ALA A 164 -12.54 -17.27 -0.67
C ALA A 164 -12.09 -16.14 -1.61
N PHE A 165 -13.03 -15.33 -2.09
CA PHE A 165 -12.72 -14.19 -2.94
C PHE A 165 -11.80 -13.18 -2.24
N LYS A 166 -12.10 -12.82 -0.99
CA LYS A 166 -11.25 -11.90 -0.21
C LYS A 166 -9.81 -12.38 -0.10
N ARG A 167 -9.63 -13.65 0.24
CA ARG A 167 -8.30 -14.24 0.37
C ARG A 167 -7.52 -14.15 -0.94
N GLU A 168 -8.14 -14.58 -2.02
CA GLU A 168 -7.52 -14.53 -3.34
C GLU A 168 -7.23 -13.10 -3.81
N ALA A 169 -8.18 -12.18 -3.64
CA ALA A 169 -7.98 -10.78 -3.98
C ALA A 169 -6.81 -10.16 -3.20
N LYS A 170 -6.69 -10.44 -1.91
CA LYS A 170 -5.57 -9.98 -1.08
C LYS A 170 -4.23 -10.52 -1.57
N GLU A 171 -4.17 -11.79 -1.99
CA GLU A 171 -2.97 -12.40 -2.55
C GLU A 171 -2.59 -11.78 -3.90
N ILE A 172 -3.57 -11.59 -4.80
CA ILE A 172 -3.36 -10.94 -6.09
C ILE A 172 -2.84 -9.51 -5.90
N PHE A 173 -3.49 -8.71 -5.05
CA PHE A 173 -3.06 -7.35 -4.80
C PHE A 173 -1.63 -7.30 -4.27
N ARG A 174 -1.31 -8.11 -3.26
CA ARG A 174 0.03 -8.14 -2.69
C ARG A 174 1.09 -8.56 -3.70
N SER A 175 0.85 -9.63 -4.44
CA SER A 175 1.81 -10.14 -5.43
C SER A 175 2.03 -9.15 -6.58
N ASP A 176 0.98 -8.48 -7.03
CA ASP A 176 1.07 -7.46 -8.08
C ASP A 176 1.86 -6.22 -7.63
N PHE A 177 1.62 -5.72 -6.42
CA PHE A 177 2.42 -4.63 -5.85
C PHE A 177 3.89 -5.00 -5.69
N ILE A 178 4.20 -6.20 -5.19
CA ILE A 178 5.57 -6.69 -5.06
C ILE A 178 6.24 -6.76 -6.44
N LYS A 179 5.55 -7.34 -7.43
CA LYS A 179 6.06 -7.41 -8.80
C LYS A 179 6.38 -6.03 -9.36
N TYR A 180 5.49 -5.05 -9.13
CA TYR A 180 5.72 -3.69 -9.57
C TYR A 180 6.93 -3.06 -8.88
N ILE A 181 7.04 -3.16 -7.55
CA ILE A 181 8.18 -2.61 -6.82
C ILE A 181 9.48 -3.20 -7.35
N ASN A 182 9.55 -4.52 -7.54
CA ASN A 182 10.73 -5.21 -8.06
C ASN A 182 11.10 -4.82 -9.50
N THR A 183 10.14 -4.33 -10.29
CA THR A 183 10.41 -3.83 -11.63
C THR A 183 10.84 -2.37 -11.67
N GLN A 184 10.46 -1.58 -10.67
CA GLN A 184 10.70 -0.13 -10.67
C GLN A 184 11.82 0.30 -9.71
N TYR A 185 12.16 -0.54 -8.73
CA TYR A 185 13.13 -0.22 -7.70
C TYR A 185 14.13 -1.36 -7.49
N ASP A 186 15.39 -1.00 -7.31
CA ASP A 186 16.41 -1.87 -6.73
C ASP A 186 16.34 -1.76 -5.21
N LEU A 187 16.20 -2.90 -4.54
CA LEU A 187 16.12 -2.99 -3.09
C LEU A 187 17.41 -3.60 -2.52
N TYR A 188 18.04 -2.86 -1.64
CA TYR A 188 19.26 -3.28 -0.95
C TYR A 188 18.98 -3.47 0.53
N LEU A 189 19.31 -4.63 1.05
CA LEU A 189 19.22 -4.91 2.48
C LEU A 189 20.58 -4.63 3.13
N MET A 190 20.62 -3.63 4.00
CA MET A 190 21.79 -3.25 4.75
C MET A 190 21.76 -3.88 6.14
N HIS A 191 22.89 -4.48 6.54
CA HIS A 191 23.11 -5.06 7.86
C HIS A 191 24.18 -4.23 8.58
N PRO A 192 23.81 -3.28 9.40
CA PRO A 192 24.78 -2.47 10.12
C PRO A 192 25.49 -3.31 11.19
N ALA A 193 26.78 -3.05 11.39
CA ALA A 193 27.56 -3.71 12.42
C ALA A 193 27.16 -3.24 13.84
N ASN A 194 26.74 -1.97 13.96
CA ASN A 194 26.25 -1.38 15.21
C ASN A 194 25.30 -0.20 14.94
N GLN A 195 24.58 0.23 15.96
CA GLN A 195 23.60 1.32 15.86
C GLN A 195 24.26 2.68 15.57
N THR A 196 25.44 2.93 16.13
CA THR A 196 26.16 4.21 15.98
C THR A 196 26.52 4.48 14.54
N ASP A 197 26.94 3.45 13.80
CA ASP A 197 27.28 3.57 12.37
C ASP A 197 26.05 3.97 11.54
N ILE A 198 24.87 3.45 11.86
CA ILE A 198 23.64 3.80 11.17
C ILE A 198 23.24 5.23 11.47
N GLU A 199 23.20 5.61 12.74
CA GLU A 199 22.81 6.98 13.15
C GLU A 199 23.76 8.01 12.51
N HIS A 200 25.06 7.71 12.46
CA HIS A 200 26.04 8.54 11.78
C HIS A 200 25.82 8.60 10.26
N LEU A 201 25.55 7.45 9.62
CA LEU A 201 25.26 7.38 8.17
C LEU A 201 24.02 8.21 7.85
N ILE A 202 22.92 8.00 8.59
CA ILE A 202 21.67 8.71 8.38
C ILE A 202 21.86 10.21 8.60
N SER A 203 22.50 10.61 9.70
CA SER A 203 22.76 12.01 10.00
C SER A 203 23.58 12.70 8.91
N LYS A 204 24.66 12.04 8.46
CA LYS A 204 25.56 12.59 7.43
C LYS A 204 24.89 12.70 6.06
N TYR A 205 24.05 11.74 5.68
CA TYR A 205 23.46 11.62 4.35
C TYR A 205 21.93 11.80 4.34
N PHE A 206 21.36 12.40 5.38
CA PHE A 206 19.91 12.53 5.55
C PHE A 206 19.19 13.07 4.30
N ARG A 207 19.72 14.14 3.68
CA ARG A 207 19.10 14.76 2.49
C ARG A 207 19.02 13.82 1.29
N VAL A 208 19.96 12.89 1.17
CA VAL A 208 20.01 11.92 0.06
C VAL A 208 19.17 10.69 0.39
N LEU A 209 19.15 10.28 1.65
CA LEU A 209 18.51 9.04 2.11
C LEU A 209 17.04 9.22 2.48
N ASN A 210 16.58 10.43 2.77
CA ASN A 210 15.21 10.71 3.19
C ASN A 210 14.19 10.16 2.20
N GLY A 211 13.27 9.34 2.70
CA GLY A 211 12.25 8.65 1.91
C GLY A 211 12.75 7.49 1.05
N LYS A 212 14.05 7.14 1.11
CA LYS A 212 14.64 6.01 0.38
C LYS A 212 14.98 4.84 1.28
N ILE A 213 15.06 5.04 2.59
CA ILE A 213 15.40 4.03 3.57
C ILE A 213 14.23 3.78 4.53
N PHE A 214 14.11 2.54 4.98
CA PHE A 214 13.11 2.08 5.92
C PHE A 214 13.64 0.92 6.76
N SER A 215 13.40 0.96 8.08
CA SER A 215 13.72 -0.14 8.98
C SER A 215 12.46 -0.94 9.32
N PRO A 216 12.28 -2.15 8.78
CA PRO A 216 11.10 -2.95 9.03
C PRO A 216 11.09 -3.60 10.42
N TYR A 217 12.19 -3.55 11.17
CA TYR A 217 12.36 -4.27 12.43
C TYR A 217 12.29 -3.33 13.64
N LYS A 218 11.77 -3.86 14.75
CA LYS A 218 11.82 -3.17 16.04
C LYS A 218 13.15 -3.45 16.73
N LYS A 219 13.61 -2.49 17.53
CA LYS A 219 14.81 -2.57 18.36
C LYS A 219 14.77 -3.70 19.40
N GLU A 220 13.57 -4.20 19.72
CA GLU A 220 13.34 -5.22 20.77
C GLU A 220 13.80 -6.64 20.36
N ASP A 221 14.05 -6.90 19.08
CA ASP A 221 14.40 -8.23 18.59
C ASP A 221 15.91 -8.54 18.71
N GLY A 222 16.69 -7.70 19.39
CA GLY A 222 18.13 -7.91 19.64
C GLY A 222 19.04 -7.79 18.41
N GLU A 223 18.45 -7.72 17.22
CA GLU A 223 19.14 -7.43 15.99
C GLU A 223 19.02 -5.92 15.70
N TYR A 224 20.15 -5.24 15.58
CA TYR A 224 20.17 -3.88 15.03
C TYR A 224 19.51 -3.91 13.67
N GLY A 225 18.46 -3.09 13.54
CA GLY A 225 17.49 -3.19 12.50
C GLY A 225 18.10 -3.26 11.11
N LYS A 226 17.74 -4.29 10.39
CA LYS A 226 17.99 -4.36 8.95
C LYS A 226 17.35 -3.11 8.31
N ILE A 227 18.10 -2.39 7.50
CA ILE A 227 17.61 -1.23 6.78
C ILE A 227 17.45 -1.62 5.33
N ILE A 228 16.29 -1.31 4.77
CA ILE A 228 16.03 -1.44 3.34
C ILE A 228 16.29 -0.08 2.70
N LEU A 229 17.15 -0.06 1.69
CA LEU A 229 17.33 1.06 0.78
C LEU A 229 16.62 0.74 -0.54
N GLY A 230 15.70 1.60 -0.97
CA GLY A 230 15.00 1.48 -2.25
C GLY A 230 15.41 2.61 -3.19
N LEU A 231 15.98 2.26 -4.34
CA LEU A 231 16.38 3.20 -5.39
C LEU A 231 15.57 2.95 -6.66
N GLU A 232 14.98 3.99 -7.20
CA GLU A 232 14.22 3.90 -8.45
C GLU A 232 15.14 3.60 -9.63
N ASN A 233 14.81 2.56 -10.40
CA ASN A 233 15.55 2.18 -11.59
C ASN A 233 15.57 3.34 -12.60
N ASN A 234 16.70 3.52 -13.27
CA ASN A 234 16.91 4.55 -14.29
C ASN A 234 16.79 6.02 -13.79
N SER A 235 16.76 6.27 -12.49
CA SER A 235 16.89 7.63 -11.98
C SER A 235 18.37 8.06 -12.03
N ALA A 236 18.62 9.34 -12.25
CA ALA A 236 19.99 9.89 -12.19
C ALA A 236 20.64 9.66 -10.81
N GLU A 237 19.83 9.51 -9.77
CA GLU A 237 20.26 9.22 -8.40
C GLU A 237 20.51 7.74 -8.15
N ALA A 238 19.96 6.83 -8.95
CA ALA A 238 20.25 5.39 -8.84
C ALA A 238 21.72 5.08 -9.12
N ASN A 239 22.40 5.96 -9.85
CA ASN A 239 23.82 5.87 -10.16
C ASN A 239 24.74 6.50 -9.09
N VAL A 240 24.19 7.11 -8.05
CA VAL A 240 24.99 7.56 -6.91
C VAL A 240 25.43 6.29 -6.17
N LYS A 241 26.65 5.85 -6.42
CA LYS A 241 27.34 4.87 -5.56
C LYS A 241 27.35 5.47 -4.16
N LEU A 242 26.46 5.00 -3.31
CA LEU A 242 26.61 5.17 -1.88
C LEU A 242 27.91 4.42 -1.54
N LEU A 243 28.91 5.18 -1.24
CA LEU A 243 30.24 4.74 -0.84
C LEU A 243 30.18 3.84 0.38
#